data_8f86f1f76c0a3f0d1bf31cc69c83230e
#
_entry.id   8f86f1f76c0a3f0d1bf31cc69c83230e
#
_cell.length_a   1.000
_cell.length_b   1.000
_cell.length_c   1.000
_cell.angle_alpha   90.00
_cell.angle_beta   90.00
_cell.angle_gamma   90.00
#
_symmetry.space_group_name_H-M   'P 1'
#
loop_
_entity.id
_entity.type
_entity.pdbx_description
1 polymer ?
#
loop_
_entity_poly.entity_id
_entity_poly.type
_entity_poly.pdbx_seq_one_letter_code
_entity_poly.pdbx_strand_id
1 'polypeptide(L)'
;MLKKTQSSNKMTKRRYIKIKESRSYKNRNRNRTKLLYIHGFMSGANSYTVRRLIARYGHLYEILSPELNGDPHYSLSLINSIIAKEKPRLIVGSSLGGFYALMCESGDIPVVVVNPCIDPYTHLQRYLDQVLTYHSKRDDGSSTYTLTRPVLERFKEYDVAEKVRSKVDRIRALLSTNDEVLGDSHCQFFKQIGEGTDSEFLFKTYGRFGHQLAPNGFVLLSDMIDNVLEDLRGA
;
A
#
# COMPACT_ATOMS: atom_id res chain seq x y z
N MET A 1 43.74 -24.22 -22.12
CA MET A 1 43.27 -24.20 -20.69
C MET A 1 42.42 -22.97 -20.45
N LEU A 2 41.12 -23.10 -20.57
CA LEU A 2 40.18 -22.02 -20.36
C LEU A 2 39.57 -22.20 -18.96
N LYS A 3 39.84 -21.26 -18.04
CA LYS A 3 39.22 -21.23 -16.72
C LYS A 3 37.80 -20.64 -16.85
N LYS A 4 36.79 -21.48 -16.60
CA LYS A 4 35.39 -21.03 -16.37
C LYS A 4 35.31 -20.28 -15.08
N THR A 5 35.00 -18.99 -15.13
CA THR A 5 34.56 -18.19 -13.98
C THR A 5 33.07 -18.45 -13.76
N GLN A 6 32.75 -19.19 -12.70
CA GLN A 6 31.38 -19.29 -12.21
C GLN A 6 31.02 -18.01 -11.48
N SER A 7 30.13 -17.23 -12.08
CA SER A 7 29.44 -16.12 -11.41
C SER A 7 28.39 -16.70 -10.46
N SER A 8 28.66 -16.67 -9.16
CA SER A 8 27.69 -17.05 -8.14
C SER A 8 26.67 -15.92 -7.97
N ASN A 9 25.47 -16.14 -8.47
CA ASN A 9 24.33 -15.29 -8.27
C ASN A 9 23.87 -15.39 -6.78
N LYS A 10 24.45 -14.58 -5.91
CA LYS A 10 23.98 -14.41 -4.54
C LYS A 10 22.72 -13.58 -4.57
N MET A 11 21.56 -14.22 -4.64
CA MET A 11 20.27 -13.61 -4.36
C MET A 11 20.29 -13.01 -2.96
N THR A 12 20.38 -11.70 -2.89
CA THR A 12 20.34 -10.91 -1.65
C THR A 12 18.98 -11.14 -0.98
N LYS A 13 18.95 -11.89 0.11
CA LYS A 13 17.77 -12.01 0.98
C LYS A 13 17.38 -10.63 1.48
N ARG A 14 16.36 -10.03 0.91
CA ARG A 14 15.81 -8.73 1.32
C ARG A 14 15.22 -8.86 2.73
N ARG A 15 15.74 -8.07 3.65
CA ARG A 15 15.26 -7.98 5.02
C ARG A 15 14.07 -7.01 5.07
N TYR A 16 12.93 -7.48 5.56
CA TYR A 16 11.84 -6.62 6.01
C TYR A 16 12.31 -5.78 7.21
N ILE A 17 11.75 -4.58 7.41
CA ILE A 17 12.03 -3.82 8.63
C ILE A 17 11.58 -4.66 9.82
N LYS A 18 12.53 -5.27 10.50
CA LYS A 18 12.41 -5.64 11.90
C LYS A 18 13.02 -4.49 12.70
N ILE A 19 12.17 -3.68 13.34
CA ILE A 19 12.64 -2.82 14.44
C ILE A 19 13.41 -3.75 15.37
N LYS A 20 14.68 -3.39 15.71
CA LYS A 20 15.53 -4.20 16.61
C LYS A 20 14.85 -4.32 17.98
N GLU A 21 14.12 -5.37 18.16
CA GLU A 21 13.48 -5.74 19.42
C GLU A 21 14.42 -6.59 20.27
N SER A 22 14.34 -6.41 21.58
CA SER A 22 15.08 -7.21 22.54
C SER A 22 14.75 -8.72 22.40
N ARG A 23 15.66 -9.62 22.78
CA ARG A 23 15.49 -11.08 22.66
C ARG A 23 14.19 -11.63 23.27
N SER A 24 13.61 -10.98 24.27
CA SER A 24 12.33 -11.38 24.89
C SER A 24 11.11 -11.12 23.99
N TYR A 25 11.19 -10.13 23.09
CA TYR A 25 10.14 -9.79 22.13
C TYR A 25 10.11 -10.77 20.94
N LYS A 26 11.26 -11.31 20.54
CA LYS A 26 11.37 -12.23 19.37
C LYS A 26 10.58 -13.53 19.53
N ASN A 27 10.38 -14.04 20.76
CA ASN A 27 9.65 -15.29 20.98
C ASN A 27 8.12 -15.11 21.03
N ARG A 28 7.60 -13.89 21.29
CA ARG A 28 6.16 -13.61 21.26
C ARG A 28 5.62 -13.37 19.86
N ASN A 29 6.46 -13.09 18.87
CA ASN A 29 6.05 -12.63 17.54
C ASN A 29 5.77 -13.75 16.50
N ARG A 30 6.05 -15.02 16.80
CA ARG A 30 5.93 -16.10 15.80
C ARG A 30 4.49 -16.38 15.35
N ASN A 31 3.46 -15.95 16.12
CA ASN A 31 2.04 -16.23 15.85
C ASN A 31 1.15 -14.97 15.84
N ARG A 32 1.71 -13.77 15.67
CA ARG A 32 0.87 -12.55 15.64
C ARG A 32 0.17 -12.43 14.30
N THR A 33 -1.11 -12.06 14.35
CA THR A 33 -1.87 -11.64 13.18
C THR A 33 -1.19 -10.44 12.52
N LYS A 34 -1.15 -10.41 11.19
CA LYS A 34 -0.39 -9.42 10.41
C LYS A 34 -1.34 -8.47 9.71
N LEU A 35 -0.96 -7.19 9.64
CA LEU A 35 -1.57 -6.19 8.79
C LEU A 35 -0.52 -5.76 7.76
N LEU A 36 -0.89 -5.67 6.48
CA LEU A 36 -0.01 -5.21 5.41
C LEU A 36 -0.34 -3.77 5.07
N TYR A 37 0.63 -2.87 5.23
CA TYR A 37 0.51 -1.48 4.78
C TYR A 37 1.38 -1.23 3.54
N ILE A 38 0.77 -0.66 2.51
CA ILE A 38 1.37 -0.35 1.21
C ILE A 38 1.48 1.17 1.09
N HIS A 39 2.71 1.67 1.10
CA HIS A 39 2.98 3.11 1.08
C HIS A 39 2.86 3.72 -0.33
N GLY A 40 2.66 5.05 -0.40
CA GLY A 40 2.56 5.80 -1.65
C GLY A 40 3.90 6.04 -2.35
N PHE A 41 3.82 6.75 -3.49
CA PHE A 41 4.98 7.13 -4.31
C PHE A 41 5.98 7.97 -3.52
N MET A 42 7.27 7.73 -3.73
CA MET A 42 8.39 8.37 -3.03
C MET A 42 8.40 8.25 -1.50
N SER A 43 7.52 7.42 -0.94
CA SER A 43 7.50 7.06 0.47
C SER A 43 8.35 5.80 0.74
N GLY A 44 8.28 5.24 1.94
CA GLY A 44 9.05 4.05 2.32
C GLY A 44 8.40 3.27 3.46
N ALA A 45 8.98 2.12 3.72
CA ALA A 45 8.54 1.18 4.75
C ALA A 45 8.59 1.75 6.18
N ASN A 46 9.30 2.86 6.41
CA ASN A 46 9.37 3.57 7.70
C ASN A 46 8.72 4.96 7.62
N SER A 47 7.66 5.11 6.84
CA SER A 47 6.92 6.37 6.69
C SER A 47 6.21 6.81 7.99
N TYR A 48 5.75 8.06 8.00
CA TYR A 48 4.96 8.59 9.13
C TYR A 48 3.74 7.70 9.43
N THR A 49 3.00 7.29 8.40
CA THR A 49 1.81 6.44 8.56
C THR A 49 2.16 5.07 9.14
N VAL A 50 3.25 4.45 8.68
CA VAL A 50 3.71 3.17 9.23
C VAL A 50 4.02 3.28 10.72
N ARG A 51 4.76 4.32 11.13
CA ARG A 51 5.07 4.55 12.55
C ARG A 51 3.80 4.74 13.40
N ARG A 52 2.80 5.44 12.87
CA ARG A 52 1.51 5.63 13.54
C ARG A 52 0.73 4.32 13.65
N LEU A 53 0.71 3.50 12.60
CA LEU A 53 0.09 2.17 12.63
C LEU A 53 0.78 1.25 13.65
N ILE A 54 2.11 1.25 13.70
CA ILE A 54 2.86 0.49 14.70
C ILE A 54 2.54 0.99 16.12
N ALA A 55 2.49 2.30 16.34
CA ALA A 55 2.18 2.87 17.65
C ALA A 55 0.76 2.48 18.13
N ARG A 56 -0.23 2.46 17.22
CA ARG A 56 -1.61 2.12 17.56
C ARG A 56 -1.86 0.61 17.63
N TYR A 57 -1.38 -0.14 16.66
CA TYR A 57 -1.75 -1.55 16.47
C TYR A 57 -0.63 -2.53 16.80
N GLY A 58 0.61 -2.05 16.94
CA GLY A 58 1.79 -2.91 17.12
C GLY A 58 1.79 -3.77 18.40
N HIS A 59 0.90 -3.52 19.35
CA HIS A 59 0.71 -4.37 20.53
C HIS A 59 -0.17 -5.61 20.23
N LEU A 60 -1.05 -5.56 19.21
CA LEU A 60 -1.94 -6.64 18.80
C LEU A 60 -1.49 -7.31 17.49
N TYR A 61 -0.98 -6.53 16.55
CA TYR A 61 -0.68 -6.96 15.18
C TYR A 61 0.80 -6.72 14.83
N GLU A 62 1.34 -7.55 13.93
CA GLU A 62 2.59 -7.25 13.24
C GLU A 62 2.27 -6.40 11.99
N ILE A 63 2.85 -5.21 11.90
CA ILE A 63 2.68 -4.33 10.73
C ILE A 63 3.77 -4.66 9.71
N LEU A 64 3.36 -5.20 8.57
CA LEU A 64 4.23 -5.43 7.42
C LEU A 64 4.18 -4.20 6.53
N SER A 65 5.32 -3.66 6.15
CA SER A 65 5.42 -2.60 5.16
C SER A 65 6.66 -2.83 4.31
N PRO A 66 6.51 -3.32 3.06
CA PRO A 66 7.66 -3.55 2.18
C PRO A 66 8.20 -2.23 1.62
N GLU A 67 9.50 -2.20 1.29
CA GLU A 67 10.07 -1.15 0.45
C GLU A 67 9.66 -1.40 -1.00
N LEU A 68 8.90 -0.46 -1.55
CA LEU A 68 8.45 -0.47 -2.95
C LEU A 68 9.24 0.54 -3.78
N ASN A 69 9.31 0.30 -5.06
CA ASN A 69 9.75 1.29 -6.03
C ASN A 69 8.57 1.75 -6.91
N GLY A 70 8.80 2.64 -7.87
CA GLY A 70 7.75 3.13 -8.75
C GLY A 70 7.36 2.17 -9.88
N ASP A 71 7.99 0.98 -9.99
CA ASP A 71 7.67 -0.02 -11.03
C ASP A 71 6.49 -0.90 -10.58
N PRO A 72 5.34 -0.88 -11.30
CA PRO A 72 4.17 -1.65 -10.90
C PRO A 72 4.40 -3.17 -10.97
N HIS A 73 5.14 -3.68 -11.96
CA HIS A 73 5.44 -5.11 -12.05
C HIS A 73 6.23 -5.60 -10.84
N TYR A 74 7.29 -4.89 -10.49
CA TYR A 74 8.08 -5.21 -9.31
C TYR A 74 7.27 -5.11 -8.03
N SER A 75 6.55 -4.01 -7.83
CA SER A 75 5.81 -3.73 -6.61
C SER A 75 4.68 -4.73 -6.39
N LEU A 76 3.89 -5.04 -7.42
CA LEU A 76 2.81 -6.04 -7.32
C LEU A 76 3.35 -7.45 -7.11
N SER A 77 4.42 -7.85 -7.80
CA SER A 77 5.06 -9.15 -7.59
C SER A 77 5.52 -9.31 -6.12
N LEU A 78 6.15 -8.27 -5.55
CA LEU A 78 6.58 -8.29 -4.16
C LEU A 78 5.39 -8.36 -3.19
N ILE A 79 4.36 -7.53 -3.41
CA ILE A 79 3.16 -7.49 -2.58
C ILE A 79 2.46 -8.85 -2.59
N ASN A 80 2.23 -9.44 -3.77
CA ASN A 80 1.58 -10.74 -3.91
C ASN A 80 2.38 -11.86 -3.24
N SER A 81 3.72 -11.82 -3.34
CA SER A 81 4.58 -12.78 -2.63
C SER A 81 4.46 -12.67 -1.10
N ILE A 82 4.30 -11.44 -0.59
CA ILE A 82 4.08 -11.19 0.84
C ILE A 82 2.69 -11.70 1.26
N ILE A 83 1.66 -11.40 0.48
CA ILE A 83 0.28 -11.86 0.76
C ILE A 83 0.25 -13.39 0.84
N ALA A 84 0.80 -14.07 -0.16
CA ALA A 84 0.83 -15.53 -0.21
C ALA A 84 1.56 -16.16 0.98
N LYS A 85 2.70 -15.57 1.37
CA LYS A 85 3.55 -16.10 2.43
C LYS A 85 3.07 -15.73 3.84
N GLU A 86 2.74 -14.47 4.06
CA GLU A 86 2.49 -13.91 5.38
C GLU A 86 1.00 -13.90 5.76
N LYS A 87 0.10 -14.05 4.79
CA LYS A 87 -1.36 -14.12 4.94
C LYS A 87 -1.89 -13.02 5.89
N PRO A 88 -1.71 -11.74 5.54
CA PRO A 88 -2.18 -10.64 6.39
C PRO A 88 -3.70 -10.70 6.53
N ARG A 89 -4.21 -10.28 7.69
CA ARG A 89 -5.65 -10.23 7.96
C ARG A 89 -6.33 -9.03 7.30
N LEU A 90 -5.56 -7.99 7.00
CA LEU A 90 -6.02 -6.76 6.38
C LEU A 90 -4.90 -6.17 5.54
N ILE A 91 -5.26 -5.61 4.38
CA ILE A 91 -4.37 -4.83 3.51
C ILE A 91 -4.82 -3.38 3.58
N VAL A 92 -3.87 -2.46 3.83
CA VAL A 92 -4.12 -1.02 3.85
C VAL A 92 -3.17 -0.36 2.86
N GLY A 93 -3.68 0.51 1.96
CA GLY A 93 -2.87 1.23 1.01
C GLY A 93 -3.22 2.70 0.89
N SER A 94 -2.24 3.58 0.68
CA SER A 94 -2.48 5.01 0.46
C SER A 94 -1.86 5.52 -0.83
N SER A 95 -2.54 6.43 -1.54
CA SER A 95 -2.06 7.03 -2.78
C SER A 95 -1.70 5.95 -3.82
N LEU A 96 -0.46 5.94 -4.36
CA LEU A 96 0.02 4.85 -5.23
C LEU A 96 -0.01 3.48 -4.53
N GLY A 97 0.21 3.44 -3.21
CA GLY A 97 0.03 2.20 -2.43
C GLY A 97 -1.43 1.74 -2.39
N GLY A 98 -2.38 2.68 -2.48
CA GLY A 98 -3.80 2.40 -2.67
C GLY A 98 -4.09 1.73 -4.02
N PHE A 99 -3.48 2.21 -5.11
CA PHE A 99 -3.52 1.53 -6.40
C PHE A 99 -3.02 0.08 -6.27
N TYR A 100 -1.85 -0.14 -5.68
CA TYR A 100 -1.31 -1.49 -5.51
C TYR A 100 -2.21 -2.38 -4.63
N ALA A 101 -2.81 -1.83 -3.58
CA ALA A 101 -3.75 -2.56 -2.74
C ALA A 101 -5.02 -2.98 -3.51
N LEU A 102 -5.51 -2.12 -4.42
CA LEU A 102 -6.62 -2.45 -5.31
C LEU A 102 -6.24 -3.51 -6.35
N MET A 103 -5.01 -3.51 -6.85
CA MET A 103 -4.55 -4.40 -7.93
C MET A 103 -4.00 -5.74 -7.45
N CYS A 104 -3.59 -5.87 -6.18
CA CYS A 104 -2.97 -7.10 -5.66
C CYS A 104 -3.95 -8.28 -5.60
N GLU A 105 -3.39 -9.49 -5.52
CA GLU A 105 -4.13 -10.76 -5.34
C GLU A 105 -4.52 -10.95 -3.86
N SER A 106 -5.47 -10.13 -3.41
CA SER A 106 -5.91 -10.14 -2.00
C SER A 106 -6.75 -11.36 -1.60
N GLY A 107 -7.34 -12.09 -2.57
CA GLY A 107 -8.28 -13.17 -2.27
C GLY A 107 -9.43 -12.65 -1.41
N ASP A 108 -9.68 -13.31 -0.27
CA ASP A 108 -10.71 -12.92 0.68
C ASP A 108 -10.26 -11.89 1.73
N ILE A 109 -9.02 -11.43 1.64
CA ILE A 109 -8.50 -10.42 2.58
C ILE A 109 -9.13 -9.07 2.28
N PRO A 110 -9.76 -8.40 3.26
CA PRO A 110 -10.31 -7.07 3.08
C PRO A 110 -9.20 -6.04 2.80
N VAL A 111 -9.57 -5.02 2.04
CA VAL A 111 -8.67 -3.96 1.58
C VAL A 111 -9.23 -2.60 2.00
N VAL A 112 -8.42 -1.83 2.72
CA VAL A 112 -8.70 -0.43 3.05
C VAL A 112 -7.77 0.45 2.22
N VAL A 113 -8.33 1.41 1.49
CA VAL A 113 -7.54 2.36 0.71
C VAL A 113 -7.80 3.79 1.14
N VAL A 114 -6.76 4.63 1.10
CA VAL A 114 -6.85 6.05 1.40
C VAL A 114 -6.36 6.84 0.20
N ASN A 115 -7.22 7.72 -0.32
CA ASN A 115 -6.92 8.53 -1.50
C ASN A 115 -6.14 7.72 -2.55
N PRO A 116 -6.67 6.57 -3.04
CA PRO A 116 -5.95 5.73 -3.97
C PRO A 116 -5.73 6.45 -5.31
N CYS A 117 -4.54 6.34 -5.85
CA CYS A 117 -4.22 6.85 -7.18
C CYS A 117 -4.82 5.90 -8.23
N ILE A 118 -6.01 6.23 -8.73
CA ILE A 118 -6.75 5.37 -9.68
C ILE A 118 -6.12 5.34 -11.06
N ASP A 119 -5.53 6.45 -11.49
CA ASP A 119 -4.83 6.59 -12.76
C ASP A 119 -3.37 7.01 -12.52
N PRO A 120 -2.49 6.07 -12.14
CA PRO A 120 -1.08 6.39 -11.93
C PRO A 120 -0.38 6.87 -13.20
N TYR A 121 -0.79 6.41 -14.39
CA TYR A 121 -0.20 6.85 -15.63
C TYR A 121 -0.31 8.37 -15.79
N THR A 122 -1.51 8.92 -15.66
CA THR A 122 -1.76 10.37 -15.79
C THR A 122 -1.11 11.15 -14.64
N HIS A 123 -1.30 10.71 -13.40
CA HIS A 123 -0.82 11.46 -12.23
C HIS A 123 0.71 11.48 -12.09
N LEU A 124 1.41 10.45 -12.55
CA LEU A 124 2.87 10.36 -12.42
C LEU A 124 3.63 10.98 -13.58
N GLN A 125 2.99 11.34 -14.70
CA GLN A 125 3.66 11.98 -15.86
C GLN A 125 4.47 13.21 -15.48
N ARG A 126 4.00 14.02 -14.53
CA ARG A 126 4.69 15.20 -14.03
C ARG A 126 6.06 14.91 -13.38
N TYR A 127 6.34 13.67 -13.04
CA TYR A 127 7.59 13.23 -12.41
C TYR A 127 8.53 12.50 -13.39
N LEU A 128 8.10 12.36 -14.65
CA LEU A 128 8.85 11.62 -15.66
C LEU A 128 10.26 12.21 -15.84
N ASP A 129 11.26 11.32 -15.87
CA ASP A 129 12.67 11.60 -16.08
C ASP A 129 13.30 12.58 -15.06
N GLN A 130 12.58 12.86 -13.96
CA GLN A 130 13.13 13.66 -12.86
C GLN A 130 13.82 12.77 -11.82
N VAL A 131 14.92 13.26 -11.26
CA VAL A 131 15.56 12.65 -10.09
C VAL A 131 14.81 13.09 -8.84
N LEU A 132 14.06 12.18 -8.24
CA LEU A 132 13.25 12.44 -7.06
C LEU A 132 13.94 11.92 -5.81
N THR A 133 13.83 12.64 -4.71
CA THR A 133 14.36 12.20 -3.40
C THR A 133 13.25 11.53 -2.60
N TYR A 134 13.53 10.38 -2.00
CA TYR A 134 12.58 9.71 -1.11
C TYR A 134 12.32 10.54 0.16
N HIS A 135 11.06 10.57 0.60
CA HIS A 135 10.64 11.35 1.78
C HIS A 135 11.11 10.75 3.10
N SER A 136 11.57 9.51 3.10
CA SER A 136 12.08 8.81 4.28
C SER A 136 13.29 7.96 3.92
N LYS A 137 14.18 7.75 4.92
CA LYS A 137 15.30 6.83 4.75
C LYS A 137 14.78 5.43 4.45
N ARG A 138 15.35 4.80 3.42
CA ARG A 138 15.02 3.46 2.98
C ARG A 138 16.01 2.43 3.51
N ASP A 139 15.52 1.22 3.75
CA ASP A 139 16.35 0.11 4.21
C ASP A 139 17.25 -0.47 3.13
N ASP A 140 16.90 -0.28 1.85
CA ASP A 140 17.73 -0.69 0.71
C ASP A 140 18.90 0.28 0.44
N GLY A 141 18.98 1.38 1.19
CA GLY A 141 20.02 2.39 1.08
C GLY A 141 19.83 3.39 -0.05
N SER A 142 18.79 3.23 -0.89
CA SER A 142 18.50 4.18 -1.96
C SER A 142 17.97 5.49 -1.39
N SER A 143 18.44 6.61 -1.95
CA SER A 143 18.00 7.97 -1.57
C SER A 143 17.18 8.65 -2.64
N THR A 144 17.31 8.20 -3.89
CA THR A 144 16.65 8.81 -5.05
C THR A 144 16.01 7.74 -5.95
N TYR A 145 15.09 8.18 -6.78
CA TYR A 145 14.42 7.38 -7.80
C TYR A 145 14.19 8.24 -9.06
N THR A 146 14.30 7.63 -10.22
CA THR A 146 13.93 8.26 -11.49
C THR A 146 12.83 7.41 -12.15
N LEU A 147 11.66 8.01 -12.37
CA LEU A 147 10.58 7.39 -13.09
C LEU A 147 10.86 7.48 -14.59
N THR A 148 11.10 6.35 -15.23
CA THR A 148 11.37 6.30 -16.67
C THR A 148 10.09 6.06 -17.47
N ARG A 149 10.07 6.45 -18.75
CA ARG A 149 8.92 6.23 -19.63
C ARG A 149 8.48 4.76 -19.71
N PRO A 150 9.36 3.78 -19.87
CA PRO A 150 8.93 2.37 -19.91
C PRO A 150 8.23 1.91 -18.61
N VAL A 151 8.65 2.43 -17.47
CA VAL A 151 8.00 2.12 -16.19
C VAL A 151 6.64 2.78 -16.09
N LEU A 152 6.52 4.04 -16.52
CA LEU A 152 5.25 4.76 -16.54
C LEU A 152 4.22 4.08 -17.45
N GLU A 153 4.64 3.64 -18.64
CA GLU A 153 3.74 2.96 -19.60
C GLU A 153 3.15 1.66 -19.05
N ARG A 154 3.83 0.94 -18.15
CA ARG A 154 3.33 -0.29 -17.53
C ARG A 154 2.06 -0.09 -16.71
N PHE A 155 1.79 1.13 -16.22
CA PHE A 155 0.54 1.40 -15.49
C PHE A 155 -0.71 1.27 -16.37
N LYS A 156 -0.59 1.42 -17.70
CA LYS A 156 -1.70 1.24 -18.64
C LYS A 156 -2.16 -0.22 -18.79
N GLU A 157 -1.37 -1.17 -18.30
CA GLU A 157 -1.70 -2.60 -18.37
C GLU A 157 -2.78 -3.01 -17.35
N TYR A 158 -3.17 -2.09 -16.44
CA TYR A 158 -4.03 -2.39 -15.30
C TYR A 158 -5.42 -1.75 -15.45
N ASP A 159 -6.46 -2.57 -15.51
CA ASP A 159 -7.85 -2.12 -15.41
C ASP A 159 -8.27 -2.09 -13.94
N VAL A 160 -8.18 -0.88 -13.34
CA VAL A 160 -8.54 -0.68 -11.93
C VAL A 160 -10.05 -0.85 -11.72
N ALA A 161 -10.89 -0.46 -12.70
CA ALA A 161 -12.34 -0.54 -12.56
C ALA A 161 -12.81 -2.00 -12.54
N GLU A 162 -12.31 -2.83 -13.45
CA GLU A 162 -12.59 -4.27 -13.46
C GLU A 162 -12.16 -4.92 -12.14
N LYS A 163 -10.91 -4.66 -11.71
CA LYS A 163 -10.38 -5.26 -10.50
C LYS A 163 -11.14 -4.84 -9.24
N VAL A 164 -11.57 -3.58 -9.14
CA VAL A 164 -12.38 -3.10 -8.01
C VAL A 164 -13.75 -3.75 -8.01
N ARG A 165 -14.44 -3.83 -9.16
CA ARG A 165 -15.74 -4.50 -9.27
C ARG A 165 -15.68 -5.97 -8.89
N SER A 166 -14.60 -6.67 -9.22
CA SER A 166 -14.45 -8.11 -8.90
C SER A 166 -14.34 -8.42 -7.41
N LYS A 167 -14.09 -7.42 -6.56
CA LYS A 167 -13.92 -7.59 -5.10
C LYS A 167 -14.50 -6.42 -4.28
N VAL A 168 -15.52 -5.76 -4.80
CA VAL A 168 -16.10 -4.53 -4.23
C VAL A 168 -16.57 -4.70 -2.79
N ASP A 169 -17.10 -5.83 -2.44
CA ASP A 169 -17.57 -6.23 -1.10
C ASP A 169 -16.46 -6.22 -0.03
N ARG A 170 -15.21 -6.36 -0.45
CA ARG A 170 -14.03 -6.42 0.43
C ARG A 170 -13.24 -5.13 0.48
N ILE A 171 -13.64 -4.11 -0.27
CA ILE A 171 -12.97 -2.81 -0.32
C ILE A 171 -13.67 -1.82 0.59
N ARG A 172 -12.87 -1.02 1.32
CA ARG A 172 -13.31 0.18 2.02
C ARG A 172 -12.39 1.33 1.63
N ALA A 173 -12.95 2.41 1.15
CA ALA A 173 -12.18 3.57 0.71
C ALA A 173 -12.45 4.79 1.58
N LEU A 174 -11.38 5.39 2.08
CA LEU A 174 -11.37 6.68 2.78
C LEU A 174 -10.88 7.75 1.80
N LEU A 175 -11.76 8.67 1.41
CA LEU A 175 -11.50 9.61 0.33
C LEU A 175 -11.56 11.05 0.83
N SER A 176 -10.54 11.84 0.50
CA SER A 176 -10.54 13.29 0.75
C SER A 176 -11.18 14.03 -0.42
N THR A 177 -12.13 14.90 -0.12
CA THR A 177 -12.67 15.86 -1.12
C THR A 177 -11.77 17.08 -1.31
N ASN A 178 -10.69 17.20 -0.52
CA ASN A 178 -9.70 18.28 -0.60
C ASN A 178 -8.30 17.74 -0.95
N ASP A 179 -8.23 16.70 -1.77
CA ASP A 179 -6.97 16.12 -2.21
C ASP A 179 -6.27 17.03 -3.22
N GLU A 180 -5.20 17.69 -2.81
CA GLU A 180 -4.43 18.65 -3.61
C GLU A 180 -3.51 17.97 -4.64
N VAL A 181 -3.35 16.65 -4.58
CA VAL A 181 -2.48 15.86 -5.47
C VAL A 181 -3.26 15.17 -6.56
N LEU A 182 -4.37 14.51 -6.21
CA LEU A 182 -5.19 13.70 -7.11
C LEU A 182 -6.46 14.45 -7.58
N GLY A 183 -6.77 15.59 -6.97
CA GLY A 183 -8.04 16.27 -7.20
C GLY A 183 -9.20 15.41 -6.69
N ASP A 184 -10.26 15.32 -7.49
CA ASP A 184 -11.47 14.57 -7.15
C ASP A 184 -11.62 13.24 -7.92
N SER A 185 -10.63 12.86 -8.73
CA SER A 185 -10.67 11.69 -9.62
C SER A 185 -11.01 10.39 -8.90
N HIS A 186 -10.42 10.16 -7.74
CA HIS A 186 -10.70 8.99 -6.92
C HIS A 186 -12.11 9.02 -6.29
N CYS A 187 -12.60 10.20 -5.90
CA CYS A 187 -13.98 10.35 -5.41
C CYS A 187 -15.00 10.05 -6.50
N GLN A 188 -14.80 10.59 -7.71
CA GLN A 188 -15.66 10.32 -8.86
C GLN A 188 -15.64 8.85 -9.24
N PHE A 189 -14.47 8.22 -9.26
CA PHE A 189 -14.32 6.81 -9.55
C PHE A 189 -15.15 5.94 -8.58
N PHE A 190 -14.97 6.11 -7.27
CA PHE A 190 -15.71 5.30 -6.29
C PHE A 190 -17.21 5.59 -6.29
N LYS A 191 -17.62 6.80 -6.60
CA LYS A 191 -19.05 7.12 -6.82
C LYS A 191 -19.62 6.33 -7.98
N GLN A 192 -18.94 6.29 -9.13
CA GLN A 192 -19.36 5.51 -10.30
C GLN A 192 -19.39 4.01 -10.03
N ILE A 193 -18.41 3.48 -9.31
CA ILE A 193 -18.41 2.06 -8.89
C ILE A 193 -19.61 1.78 -7.96
N GLY A 194 -19.89 2.67 -7.02
CA GLY A 194 -20.97 2.52 -6.04
C GLY A 194 -22.37 2.55 -6.66
N GLU A 195 -22.59 3.31 -7.73
CA GLU A 195 -23.86 3.38 -8.46
C GLU A 195 -24.29 2.02 -9.07
N GLY A 196 -23.36 1.11 -9.30
CA GLY A 196 -23.62 -0.23 -9.86
C GLY A 196 -23.62 -1.36 -8.83
N THR A 197 -23.55 -1.04 -7.54
CA THR A 197 -23.43 -2.05 -6.46
C THR A 197 -24.36 -1.74 -5.30
N ASP A 198 -25.01 -2.75 -4.70
CA ASP A 198 -25.80 -2.63 -3.46
C ASP A 198 -24.94 -2.37 -2.21
N SER A 199 -23.67 -2.04 -2.38
CA SER A 199 -22.69 -1.93 -1.32
C SER A 199 -22.74 -0.55 -0.65
N GLU A 200 -23.50 -0.42 0.44
CA GLU A 200 -23.56 0.78 1.31
C GLU A 200 -22.23 1.19 1.94
N PHE A 201 -21.19 0.34 1.83
CA PHE A 201 -19.97 0.48 2.61
C PHE A 201 -18.71 0.77 1.80
N LEU A 202 -18.84 0.91 0.49
CA LEU A 202 -17.67 0.97 -0.38
C LEU A 202 -16.74 2.13 -0.06
N PHE A 203 -17.27 3.33 0.21
CA PHE A 203 -16.41 4.48 0.49
C PHE A 203 -17.04 5.52 1.43
N LYS A 204 -16.16 6.27 2.11
CA LYS A 204 -16.52 7.47 2.90
C LYS A 204 -15.69 8.66 2.44
N THR A 205 -16.34 9.80 2.25
CA THR A 205 -15.70 11.05 1.84
C THR A 205 -15.61 12.05 2.99
N TYR A 206 -14.50 12.76 3.08
CA TYR A 206 -14.26 13.77 4.12
C TYR A 206 -13.50 14.97 3.57
N GLY A 207 -13.92 16.18 3.92
CA GLY A 207 -13.23 17.44 3.61
C GLY A 207 -12.20 17.89 4.66
N ARG A 208 -11.86 17.03 5.64
CA ARG A 208 -11.05 17.42 6.81
C ARG A 208 -9.56 17.11 6.70
N PHE A 209 -9.13 16.48 5.63
CA PHE A 209 -7.73 16.17 5.37
C PHE A 209 -7.44 16.31 3.86
N GLY A 210 -6.17 16.51 3.49
CA GLY A 210 -5.71 16.57 2.10
C GLY A 210 -5.25 15.22 1.58
N HIS A 211 -4.33 15.20 0.62
CA HIS A 211 -3.76 13.96 0.08
C HIS A 211 -3.07 13.13 1.16
N GLN A 212 -2.31 13.79 2.03
CA GLN A 212 -1.62 13.12 3.12
C GLN A 212 -2.54 12.92 4.33
N LEU A 213 -2.38 11.78 5.01
CA LEU A 213 -3.02 11.51 6.28
C LEU A 213 -2.41 12.41 7.37
N ALA A 214 -2.82 13.68 7.40
CA ALA A 214 -2.62 14.54 8.56
C ALA A 214 -3.26 13.89 9.80
N PRO A 215 -2.99 14.36 11.03
CA PRO A 215 -3.50 13.73 12.26
C PRO A 215 -4.99 13.37 12.20
N ASN A 216 -5.82 14.24 11.64
CA ASN A 216 -7.27 14.01 11.52
C ASN A 216 -7.61 12.86 10.54
N GLY A 217 -6.91 12.77 9.42
CA GLY A 217 -7.10 11.66 8.47
C GLY A 217 -6.66 10.32 9.03
N PHE A 218 -5.63 10.32 9.89
CA PHE A 218 -5.20 9.10 10.57
C PHE A 218 -6.24 8.57 11.58
N VAL A 219 -6.97 9.46 12.27
CA VAL A 219 -8.08 9.04 13.13
C VAL A 219 -9.16 8.33 12.32
N LEU A 220 -9.59 8.94 11.21
CA LEU A 220 -10.60 8.36 10.32
C LEU A 220 -10.14 7.00 9.73
N LEU A 221 -8.86 6.89 9.35
CA LEU A 221 -8.29 5.60 8.90
C LEU A 221 -8.33 4.56 10.02
N SER A 222 -7.98 4.97 11.24
CA SER A 222 -7.99 4.07 12.40
C SER A 222 -9.40 3.55 12.68
N ASP A 223 -10.39 4.42 12.67
CA ASP A 223 -11.80 4.03 12.87
C ASP A 223 -12.26 3.04 11.78
N MET A 224 -11.87 3.27 10.52
CA MET A 224 -12.19 2.36 9.43
C MET A 224 -11.49 1.00 9.58
N ILE A 225 -10.23 0.98 10.00
CA ILE A 225 -9.48 -0.26 10.28
C ILE A 225 -10.13 -1.02 11.44
N ASP A 226 -10.48 -0.33 12.53
CA ASP A 226 -11.09 -0.93 13.71
C ASP A 226 -12.42 -1.59 13.34
N ASN A 227 -13.30 -0.91 12.58
CA ASN A 227 -14.57 -1.48 12.10
C ASN A 227 -14.35 -2.74 11.26
N VAL A 228 -13.43 -2.72 10.28
CA VAL A 228 -13.14 -3.92 9.46
C VAL A 228 -12.59 -5.06 10.29
N LEU A 229 -11.74 -4.78 11.28
CA LEU A 229 -11.18 -5.81 12.16
C LEU A 229 -12.21 -6.37 13.15
N GLU A 230 -13.22 -5.59 13.55
CA GLU A 230 -14.35 -6.03 14.36
C GLU A 230 -15.28 -6.95 13.56
N ASP A 231 -15.64 -6.57 12.33
CA ASP A 231 -16.44 -7.41 11.42
C ASP A 231 -15.79 -8.79 11.24
N LEU A 232 -14.46 -8.82 11.08
CA LEU A 232 -13.71 -10.07 10.94
C LEU A 232 -13.64 -10.92 12.22
N ARG A 233 -13.97 -10.38 13.41
CA ARG A 233 -14.02 -11.14 14.66
C ARG A 233 -15.39 -11.76 14.89
N GLY A 234 -16.43 -11.14 14.33
CA GLY A 234 -17.82 -11.60 14.44
C GLY A 234 -18.23 -12.66 13.43
N ALA A 235 -17.42 -12.83 12.37
CA ALA A 235 -17.60 -13.83 11.32
C ALA A 235 -16.79 -15.10 11.65
#